data_adf26e1524f7022b525fe41bd238b465
#
_entry.id   adf26e1524f7022b525fe41bd238b465
#
_cell.length_a   1.000
_cell.length_b   1.000
_cell.length_c   1.000
_cell.angle_alpha   90.00
_cell.angle_beta   90.00
_cell.angle_gamma   90.00
#
_symmetry.space_group_name_H-M   'P 1'
#
loop_
_entity.id
_entity.type
_entity.pdbx_description
1 polymer ?
#
loop_
_entity_poly.entity_id
_entity_poly.type
_entity_poly.pdbx_seq_one_letter_code
_entity_poly.pdbx_strand_id
1 'polypeptide(L)'
;MSMALSQPLSRPSVLGGAMIVAGTAVGAGMFSIPIVTAGVWFSGSVVLLIYTWACMLVSGLMILEANLNYPSGASFHTMVQNLLGKVWSSINGLSITFVLYILTYAYISAGGSLIAHTLQNVAGIGQTSAGFIFALLVAFIVWLSTRAVDRLSTILIGGMVITFVMSVGDMFSHVESAVLFNQTDSNAHYLPYALAALPYLLTSFGYHGNVPGLVKYYNKDSKAVVRSLLYGTLIALVIYLLWQYAIQGNIARDAFKQVIADGGNIGNLLQQMDTVSASKATSQLLNAFSYMALASSFLGVSLGLFDYISDLFDFTDDRSGRTKSALMTFVPPTLGALLFPDGFLYAIGFAGLAATIWAVIVPALMARASRKRFPQARYRAPGGRFMIGFIILFGLVNAVAHISALFGLLPVYQ
;
A
#
# COMPACT_ATOMS: atom_id res chain seq x y z
N MET A 1 12.88 49.19 -21.21
CA MET A 1 12.12 47.99 -21.60
C MET A 1 13.00 46.79 -21.29
N SER A 2 12.92 46.29 -20.04
CA SER A 2 13.79 45.22 -19.52
C SER A 2 13.15 43.90 -19.89
N MET A 3 13.78 43.13 -20.78
CA MET A 3 13.43 41.72 -21.04
C MET A 3 13.77 40.90 -19.77
N ALA A 4 12.75 40.54 -19.02
CA ALA A 4 12.89 39.52 -18.00
C ALA A 4 13.23 38.22 -18.70
N LEU A 5 14.49 37.77 -18.60
CA LEU A 5 14.91 36.44 -18.98
C LEU A 5 14.11 35.44 -18.17
N SER A 6 13.10 34.80 -18.79
CA SER A 6 12.41 33.64 -18.22
C SER A 6 13.46 32.54 -18.01
N GLN A 7 13.82 32.31 -16.75
CA GLN A 7 14.63 31.13 -16.42
C GLN A 7 13.92 29.88 -16.99
N PRO A 8 14.64 28.98 -17.67
CA PRO A 8 14.06 27.73 -18.13
C PRO A 8 13.63 26.95 -16.89
N LEU A 9 12.31 26.71 -16.77
CA LEU A 9 11.75 25.81 -15.75
C LEU A 9 12.53 24.50 -15.84
N SER A 10 13.30 24.17 -14.82
CA SER A 10 14.06 22.93 -14.75
C SER A 10 13.08 21.77 -14.97
N ARG A 11 13.39 20.89 -15.94
CA ARG A 11 12.55 19.71 -16.19
C ARG A 11 12.45 18.89 -14.91
N PRO A 12 11.23 18.46 -14.50
CA PRO A 12 11.08 17.65 -13.30
C PRO A 12 11.92 16.38 -13.40
N SER A 13 12.62 16.04 -12.30
CA SER A 13 13.52 14.89 -12.28
C SER A 13 12.73 13.58 -12.28
N VAL A 14 13.17 12.59 -13.08
CA VAL A 14 12.57 11.25 -13.09
C VAL A 14 12.69 10.58 -11.72
N LEU A 15 13.80 10.84 -11.00
CA LEU A 15 14.00 10.34 -9.64
C LEU A 15 12.93 10.89 -8.68
N GLY A 16 12.56 12.17 -8.79
CA GLY A 16 11.49 12.74 -7.97
C GLY A 16 10.15 12.01 -8.16
N GLY A 17 9.76 11.76 -9.41
CA GLY A 17 8.56 10.96 -9.68
C GLY A 17 8.66 9.50 -9.22
N ALA A 18 9.83 8.89 -9.36
CA ALA A 18 10.07 7.54 -8.85
C ALA A 18 9.94 7.47 -7.32
N MET A 19 10.45 8.47 -6.60
CA MET A 19 10.32 8.56 -5.14
C MET A 19 8.88 8.76 -4.68
N ILE A 20 8.05 9.51 -5.44
CA ILE A 20 6.61 9.62 -5.17
C ILE A 20 5.93 8.25 -5.27
N VAL A 21 6.23 7.48 -6.32
CA VAL A 21 5.67 6.13 -6.52
C VAL A 21 6.14 5.17 -5.42
N ALA A 22 7.45 5.13 -5.17
CA ALA A 22 8.03 4.25 -4.15
C ALA A 22 7.51 4.59 -2.75
N GLY A 23 7.47 5.89 -2.38
CA GLY A 23 6.99 6.33 -1.06
C GLY A 23 5.49 6.08 -0.85
N THR A 24 4.69 5.97 -1.94
CA THR A 24 3.29 5.59 -1.84
C THR A 24 3.14 4.07 -1.65
N ALA A 25 3.95 3.27 -2.31
CA ALA A 25 3.90 1.81 -2.20
C ALA A 25 4.51 1.32 -0.88
N VAL A 26 5.71 1.84 -0.53
CA VAL A 26 6.42 1.43 0.70
C VAL A 26 5.83 2.14 1.90
N GLY A 27 5.17 1.38 2.76
CA GLY A 27 4.52 1.89 3.96
C GLY A 27 4.07 0.74 4.87
N ALA A 28 3.05 0.98 5.70
CA ALA A 28 2.57 -0.01 6.67
C ALA A 28 2.15 -1.36 6.04
N GLY A 29 1.75 -1.38 4.77
CA GLY A 29 1.38 -2.60 4.06
C GLY A 29 2.51 -3.63 3.96
N MET A 30 3.78 -3.21 3.99
CA MET A 30 4.91 -4.13 3.90
C MET A 30 5.01 -5.10 5.10
N PHE A 31 4.50 -4.72 6.27
CA PHE A 31 4.53 -5.59 7.46
C PHE A 31 3.65 -6.83 7.31
N SER A 32 2.58 -6.75 6.50
CA SER A 32 1.75 -7.92 6.22
C SER A 32 2.44 -8.94 5.31
N ILE A 33 3.40 -8.52 4.46
CA ILE A 33 4.00 -9.38 3.43
C ILE A 33 4.60 -10.66 4.02
N PRO A 34 5.53 -10.63 5.01
CA PRO A 34 6.11 -11.87 5.56
C PRO A 34 5.06 -12.75 6.25
N ILE A 35 4.03 -12.15 6.86
CA ILE A 35 2.97 -12.87 7.56
C ILE A 35 2.09 -13.65 6.55
N VAL A 36 1.58 -12.98 5.53
CA VAL A 36 0.69 -13.59 4.54
C VAL A 36 1.40 -14.54 3.57
N THR A 37 2.71 -14.41 3.43
CA THR A 37 3.54 -15.29 2.61
C THR A 37 4.25 -16.38 3.41
N ALA A 38 4.02 -16.48 4.73
CA ALA A 38 4.61 -17.52 5.56
C ALA A 38 4.32 -18.95 5.04
N GLY A 39 3.13 -19.17 4.48
CA GLY A 39 2.76 -20.44 3.87
C GLY A 39 3.60 -20.82 2.65
N VAL A 40 3.86 -19.87 1.74
CA VAL A 40 4.68 -20.09 0.53
C VAL A 40 6.17 -19.93 0.80
N TRP A 41 6.51 -19.37 1.94
CA TRP A 41 7.85 -19.10 2.45
C TRP A 41 8.69 -18.21 1.51
N PHE A 42 10.02 -18.11 1.74
CA PHE A 42 10.88 -17.13 1.07
C PHE A 42 10.88 -17.26 -0.45
N SER A 43 11.23 -18.43 -0.98
CA SER A 43 11.35 -18.64 -2.44
C SER A 43 10.01 -18.41 -3.15
N GLY A 44 8.90 -18.90 -2.60
CA GLY A 44 7.57 -18.68 -3.12
C GLY A 44 7.15 -17.19 -3.04
N SER A 45 7.47 -16.52 -1.94
CA SER A 45 7.17 -15.10 -1.77
C SER A 45 7.91 -14.22 -2.77
N VAL A 46 9.18 -14.51 -3.05
CA VAL A 46 9.96 -13.79 -4.09
C VAL A 46 9.29 -13.91 -5.47
N VAL A 47 8.88 -15.12 -5.86
CA VAL A 47 8.19 -15.34 -7.14
C VAL A 47 6.86 -14.58 -7.18
N LEU A 48 6.05 -14.67 -6.12
CA LEU A 48 4.76 -13.98 -6.06
C LEU A 48 4.91 -12.45 -6.04
N LEU A 49 5.91 -11.92 -5.35
CA LEU A 49 6.20 -10.47 -5.33
C LEU A 49 6.58 -9.98 -6.73
N ILE A 50 7.49 -10.66 -7.43
CA ILE A 50 7.89 -10.30 -8.80
C ILE A 50 6.70 -10.40 -9.76
N TYR A 51 5.91 -11.46 -9.65
CA TYR A 51 4.70 -11.65 -10.47
C TYR A 51 3.68 -10.52 -10.24
N THR A 52 3.36 -10.24 -8.98
CA THR A 52 2.41 -9.18 -8.63
C THR A 52 2.93 -7.81 -9.04
N TRP A 53 4.23 -7.51 -8.80
CA TRP A 53 4.87 -6.29 -9.25
C TRP A 53 4.71 -6.08 -10.76
N ALA A 54 5.01 -7.10 -11.56
CA ALA A 54 4.90 -7.01 -13.03
C ALA A 54 3.46 -6.72 -13.48
N CYS A 55 2.47 -7.40 -12.89
CA CYS A 55 1.06 -7.17 -13.17
C CYS A 55 0.62 -5.74 -12.79
N MET A 56 1.01 -5.29 -11.60
CA MET A 56 0.65 -3.96 -11.11
C MET A 56 1.35 -2.84 -11.89
N LEU A 57 2.62 -3.04 -12.31
CA LEU A 57 3.29 -2.10 -13.20
C LEU A 57 2.56 -1.96 -14.53
N VAL A 58 2.20 -3.08 -15.17
CA VAL A 58 1.46 -3.07 -16.45
C VAL A 58 0.10 -2.40 -16.29
N SER A 59 -0.61 -2.66 -15.21
CA SER A 59 -1.88 -2.01 -14.90
C SER A 59 -1.72 -0.49 -14.75
N GLY A 60 -0.71 -0.01 -14.06
CA GLY A 60 -0.39 1.43 -13.96
C GLY A 60 -0.06 2.05 -15.33
N LEU A 61 0.65 1.32 -16.20
CA LEU A 61 0.92 1.76 -17.57
C LEU A 61 -0.36 1.82 -18.42
N MET A 62 -1.38 1.01 -18.12
CA MET A 62 -2.69 1.08 -18.77
C MET A 62 -3.48 2.33 -18.35
N ILE A 63 -3.36 2.77 -17.10
CA ILE A 63 -3.89 4.08 -16.68
C ILE A 63 -3.18 5.21 -17.45
N LEU A 64 -1.85 5.15 -17.53
CA LEU A 64 -1.07 6.13 -18.30
C LEU A 64 -1.53 6.20 -19.77
N GLU A 65 -1.74 5.05 -20.42
CA GLU A 65 -2.24 4.99 -21.81
C GLU A 65 -3.56 5.75 -21.95
N ALA A 66 -4.50 5.54 -21.06
CA ALA A 66 -5.76 6.25 -21.07
C ALA A 66 -5.57 7.76 -20.79
N ASN A 67 -4.83 8.10 -19.75
CA ASN A 67 -4.67 9.47 -19.24
C ASN A 67 -4.01 10.42 -20.25
N LEU A 68 -3.06 9.94 -21.04
CA LEU A 68 -2.37 10.74 -22.06
C LEU A 68 -3.32 11.28 -23.15
N ASN A 69 -4.49 10.67 -23.35
CA ASN A 69 -5.50 11.10 -24.32
C ASN A 69 -6.47 12.15 -23.76
N TYR A 70 -6.34 12.53 -22.49
CA TYR A 70 -7.16 13.56 -21.83
C TYR A 70 -6.36 14.82 -21.55
N PRO A 71 -7.01 15.96 -21.27
CA PRO A 71 -6.32 17.17 -20.81
C PRO A 71 -5.46 16.91 -19.57
N SER A 72 -4.38 17.68 -19.44
CA SER A 72 -3.53 17.60 -18.25
C SER A 72 -4.34 17.95 -16.99
N GLY A 73 -4.27 17.09 -15.96
CA GLY A 73 -5.05 17.25 -14.72
C GLY A 73 -6.44 16.59 -14.74
N ALA A 74 -6.81 15.88 -15.82
CA ALA A 74 -8.06 15.10 -15.82
C ALA A 74 -8.03 14.08 -14.65
N SER A 75 -9.12 14.04 -13.87
CA SER A 75 -9.24 13.12 -12.75
C SER A 75 -9.45 11.67 -13.21
N PHE A 76 -9.10 10.72 -12.36
CA PHE A 76 -9.36 9.30 -12.63
C PHE A 76 -10.86 9.04 -12.82
N HIS A 77 -11.70 9.68 -12.00
CA HIS A 77 -13.17 9.62 -12.13
C HIS A 77 -13.65 10.06 -13.52
N THR A 78 -13.19 11.22 -13.99
CA THR A 78 -13.57 11.77 -15.31
C THR A 78 -13.19 10.80 -16.44
N MET A 79 -12.00 10.21 -16.39
CA MET A 79 -11.55 9.25 -17.39
C MET A 79 -12.39 7.98 -17.40
N VAL A 80 -12.66 7.41 -16.21
CA VAL A 80 -13.52 6.21 -16.09
C VAL A 80 -14.91 6.48 -16.61
N GLN A 81 -15.53 7.59 -16.22
CA GLN A 81 -16.87 7.96 -16.66
C GLN A 81 -16.96 8.14 -18.19
N ASN A 82 -15.97 8.79 -18.77
CA ASN A 82 -15.93 9.04 -20.22
C ASN A 82 -15.65 7.79 -21.05
N LEU A 83 -14.83 6.86 -20.57
CA LEU A 83 -14.44 5.65 -21.29
C LEU A 83 -15.38 4.48 -21.05
N LEU A 84 -15.88 4.31 -19.83
CA LEU A 84 -16.61 3.13 -19.39
C LEU A 84 -18.06 3.42 -18.98
N GLY A 85 -18.43 4.70 -18.85
CA GLY A 85 -19.78 5.13 -18.48
C GLY A 85 -20.00 5.29 -16.97
N LYS A 86 -21.21 5.75 -16.60
CA LYS A 86 -21.57 6.10 -15.21
C LYS A 86 -21.51 4.93 -14.24
N VAL A 87 -21.95 3.74 -14.67
CA VAL A 87 -21.97 2.54 -13.79
C VAL A 87 -20.55 2.17 -13.33
N TRP A 88 -19.61 2.07 -14.27
CA TRP A 88 -18.22 1.79 -13.93
C TRP A 88 -17.57 2.90 -13.11
N SER A 89 -17.93 4.15 -13.35
CA SER A 89 -17.45 5.28 -12.56
C SER A 89 -17.92 5.19 -11.10
N SER A 90 -19.18 4.82 -10.86
CA SER A 90 -19.73 4.61 -9.52
C SER A 90 -19.09 3.42 -8.81
N ILE A 91 -18.93 2.28 -9.50
CA ILE A 91 -18.26 1.09 -8.95
C ILE A 91 -16.82 1.44 -8.57
N ASN A 92 -16.11 2.14 -9.45
CA ASN A 92 -14.73 2.58 -9.20
C ASN A 92 -14.62 3.54 -8.02
N GLY A 93 -15.49 4.54 -7.94
CA GLY A 93 -15.55 5.49 -6.82
C GLY A 93 -15.83 4.78 -5.48
N LEU A 94 -16.83 3.90 -5.45
CA LEU A 94 -17.16 3.10 -4.26
C LEU A 94 -15.98 2.20 -3.83
N SER A 95 -15.30 1.59 -4.80
CA SER A 95 -14.13 0.75 -4.54
C SER A 95 -12.97 1.54 -3.92
N ILE A 96 -12.66 2.73 -4.45
CA ILE A 96 -11.62 3.61 -3.90
C ILE A 96 -12.00 4.07 -2.48
N THR A 97 -13.24 4.51 -2.29
CA THR A 97 -13.75 4.93 -0.97
C THR A 97 -13.63 3.81 0.05
N PHE A 98 -14.05 2.61 -0.32
CA PHE A 98 -13.94 1.44 0.56
C PHE A 98 -12.48 1.15 0.92
N VAL A 99 -11.55 1.20 -0.05
CA VAL A 99 -10.11 1.01 0.22
C VAL A 99 -9.58 2.04 1.20
N LEU A 100 -9.93 3.31 1.04
CA LEU A 100 -9.46 4.37 1.94
C LEU A 100 -10.00 4.17 3.37
N TYR A 101 -11.27 3.82 3.53
CA TYR A 101 -11.86 3.53 4.84
C TYR A 101 -11.26 2.30 5.51
N ILE A 102 -11.14 1.19 4.77
CA ILE A 102 -10.63 -0.05 5.33
C ILE A 102 -9.14 0.03 5.67
N LEU A 103 -8.34 0.79 4.91
CA LEU A 103 -6.95 1.06 5.24
C LEU A 103 -6.82 2.00 6.45
N THR A 104 -7.69 3.01 6.58
CA THR A 104 -7.75 3.86 7.78
C THR A 104 -8.01 3.01 9.02
N TYR A 105 -8.97 2.10 8.96
CA TYR A 105 -9.22 1.11 10.02
C TYR A 105 -8.00 0.21 10.28
N ALA A 106 -7.36 -0.33 9.24
CA ALA A 106 -6.17 -1.17 9.37
C ALA A 106 -5.05 -0.46 10.14
N TYR A 107 -4.83 0.82 9.84
CA TYR A 107 -3.76 1.59 10.47
C TYR A 107 -4.07 1.97 11.92
N ILE A 108 -5.34 2.15 12.27
CA ILE A 108 -5.75 2.32 13.69
C ILE A 108 -5.50 1.02 14.47
N SER A 109 -5.89 -0.13 13.93
CA SER A 109 -5.66 -1.45 14.51
C SER A 109 -4.14 -1.73 14.68
N ALA A 110 -3.36 -1.54 13.61
CA ALA A 110 -1.91 -1.72 13.64
C ALA A 110 -1.21 -0.77 14.62
N GLY A 111 -1.63 0.50 14.68
CA GLY A 111 -1.10 1.49 15.60
C GLY A 111 -1.39 1.15 17.05
N GLY A 112 -2.60 0.67 17.32
CA GLY A 112 -2.97 0.16 18.64
C GLY A 112 -2.08 -1.00 19.10
N SER A 113 -1.88 -1.99 18.22
CA SER A 113 -1.02 -3.13 18.49
C SER A 113 0.45 -2.72 18.71
N LEU A 114 0.98 -1.84 17.84
CA LEU A 114 2.35 -1.35 17.94
C LEU A 114 2.61 -0.55 19.23
N ILE A 115 1.71 0.35 19.61
CA ILE A 115 1.82 1.15 20.81
C ILE A 115 1.68 0.26 22.06
N ALA A 116 0.71 -0.67 22.07
CA ALA A 116 0.53 -1.62 23.15
C ALA A 116 1.79 -2.47 23.37
N HIS A 117 2.38 -3.01 22.29
CA HIS A 117 3.64 -3.75 22.35
C HIS A 117 4.77 -2.92 22.95
N THR A 118 4.95 -1.68 22.49
CA THR A 118 6.07 -0.82 22.95
C THR A 118 5.90 -0.36 24.41
N LEU A 119 4.66 -0.09 24.84
CA LEU A 119 4.36 0.46 26.17
C LEU A 119 3.92 -0.60 27.18
N GLN A 120 3.92 -1.89 26.83
CA GLN A 120 3.46 -2.98 27.67
C GLN A 120 4.13 -2.96 29.07
N ASN A 121 5.43 -2.71 29.12
CA ASN A 121 6.23 -2.69 30.35
C ASN A 121 6.24 -1.33 31.07
N VAL A 122 5.68 -0.27 30.49
CA VAL A 122 5.75 1.10 31.03
C VAL A 122 4.40 1.60 31.51
N ALA A 123 3.35 1.41 30.71
CA ALA A 123 2.05 2.03 30.96
C ALA A 123 0.87 1.05 30.99
N GLY A 124 1.06 -0.23 30.61
CA GLY A 124 -0.02 -1.24 30.59
C GLY A 124 -1.23 -0.85 29.75
N ILE A 125 -1.03 -0.03 28.71
CA ILE A 125 -2.12 0.45 27.82
C ILE A 125 -2.53 -0.68 26.90
N GLY A 126 -3.81 -1.04 26.91
CA GLY A 126 -4.38 -2.04 26.00
C GLY A 126 -4.43 -1.54 24.55
N GLN A 127 -4.38 -2.48 23.60
CA GLN A 127 -4.37 -2.22 22.16
C GLN A 127 -5.51 -1.30 21.70
N THR A 128 -6.73 -1.52 22.19
CA THR A 128 -7.92 -0.73 21.85
C THR A 128 -7.77 0.74 22.25
N SER A 129 -7.32 1.00 23.49
CA SER A 129 -7.10 2.36 23.99
C SER A 129 -5.95 3.05 23.26
N ALA A 130 -4.87 2.32 22.99
CA ALA A 130 -3.74 2.81 22.21
C ALA A 130 -4.14 3.19 20.77
N GLY A 131 -4.94 2.36 20.11
CA GLY A 131 -5.48 2.62 18.78
C GLY A 131 -6.37 3.86 18.75
N PHE A 132 -7.23 4.04 19.76
CA PHE A 132 -8.07 5.22 19.89
C PHE A 132 -7.25 6.52 20.03
N ILE A 133 -6.24 6.50 20.92
CA ILE A 133 -5.34 7.66 21.10
C ILE A 133 -4.61 7.98 19.79
N PHE A 134 -4.11 6.96 19.10
CA PHE A 134 -3.41 7.13 17.82
C PHE A 134 -4.33 7.72 16.74
N ALA A 135 -5.57 7.22 16.65
CA ALA A 135 -6.58 7.75 15.73
C ALA A 135 -6.89 9.23 16.02
N LEU A 136 -7.08 9.62 17.28
CA LEU A 136 -7.31 11.01 17.67
C LEU A 136 -6.13 11.92 17.32
N LEU A 137 -4.90 11.47 17.53
CA LEU A 137 -3.70 12.25 17.22
C LEU A 137 -3.61 12.50 15.70
N VAL A 138 -3.80 11.47 14.88
CA VAL A 138 -3.76 11.61 13.41
C VAL A 138 -4.94 12.44 12.91
N ALA A 139 -6.15 12.23 13.46
CA ALA A 139 -7.32 13.03 13.12
C ALA A 139 -7.10 14.52 13.40
N PHE A 140 -6.48 14.85 14.53
CA PHE A 140 -6.12 16.22 14.88
C PHE A 140 -5.14 16.85 13.89
N ILE A 141 -4.09 16.11 13.49
CA ILE A 141 -3.10 16.60 12.52
C ILE A 141 -3.76 16.85 11.15
N VAL A 142 -4.58 15.90 10.67
CA VAL A 142 -5.30 16.03 9.40
C VAL A 142 -6.30 17.18 9.45
N TRP A 143 -7.01 17.34 10.58
CA TRP A 143 -7.95 18.44 10.79
C TRP A 143 -7.25 19.80 10.80
N LEU A 144 -6.03 19.91 11.33
CA LEU A 144 -5.28 21.18 11.39
C LEU A 144 -5.01 21.75 10.00
N SER A 145 -4.34 21.01 9.13
CA SER A 145 -4.09 21.43 7.74
C SER A 145 -3.38 20.37 6.90
N THR A 146 -3.60 20.39 5.59
CA THR A 146 -2.84 19.59 4.61
C THR A 146 -1.33 19.85 4.70
N ARG A 147 -0.90 21.10 4.96
CA ARG A 147 0.53 21.44 5.13
C ARG A 147 1.17 20.78 6.33
N ALA A 148 0.41 20.61 7.43
CA ALA A 148 0.91 19.89 8.61
C ALA A 148 1.16 18.42 8.28
N VAL A 149 0.22 17.78 7.57
CA VAL A 149 0.35 16.41 7.08
C VAL A 149 1.57 16.26 6.17
N ASP A 150 1.73 17.13 5.16
CA ASP A 150 2.85 17.07 4.21
C ASP A 150 4.21 17.17 4.90
N ARG A 151 4.37 18.13 5.81
CA ARG A 151 5.64 18.33 6.54
C ARG A 151 5.96 17.15 7.43
N LEU A 152 4.97 16.68 8.20
CA LEU A 152 5.16 15.55 9.10
C LEU A 152 5.45 14.27 8.33
N SER A 153 4.70 13.97 7.27
CA SER A 153 4.93 12.81 6.41
C SER A 153 6.33 12.83 5.79
N THR A 154 6.82 14.00 5.34
CA THR A 154 8.18 14.13 4.80
C THR A 154 9.25 13.78 5.83
N ILE A 155 9.11 14.26 7.07
CA ILE A 155 10.03 13.94 8.18
C ILE A 155 9.97 12.45 8.50
N LEU A 156 8.76 11.88 8.61
CA LEU A 156 8.55 10.47 8.92
C LEU A 156 9.13 9.55 7.83
N ILE A 157 8.94 9.88 6.55
CA ILE A 157 9.52 9.12 5.43
C ILE A 157 11.05 9.18 5.48
N GLY A 158 11.64 10.34 5.74
CA GLY A 158 13.09 10.47 5.90
C GLY A 158 13.63 9.61 7.04
N GLY A 159 13.01 9.66 8.21
CA GLY A 159 13.36 8.83 9.35
C GLY A 159 13.14 7.33 9.09
N MET A 160 12.04 6.98 8.41
CA MET A 160 11.73 5.61 8.00
C MET A 160 12.85 5.01 7.14
N VAL A 161 13.36 5.74 6.15
CA VAL A 161 14.46 5.26 5.29
C VAL A 161 15.72 5.00 6.11
N ILE A 162 16.08 5.92 7.00
CA ILE A 162 17.29 5.77 7.83
C ILE A 162 17.15 4.56 8.77
N THR A 163 16.04 4.46 9.50
CA THR A 163 15.81 3.39 10.46
C THR A 163 15.65 2.04 9.77
N PHE A 164 15.06 1.99 8.57
CA PHE A 164 15.00 0.78 7.74
C PHE A 164 16.39 0.28 7.37
N VAL A 165 17.24 1.14 6.82
CA VAL A 165 18.59 0.74 6.40
C VAL A 165 19.41 0.25 7.59
N MET A 166 19.31 0.92 8.74
CA MET A 166 20.05 0.52 9.94
C MET A 166 19.54 -0.79 10.54
N SER A 167 18.23 -0.97 10.67
CA SER A 167 17.65 -2.18 11.27
C SER A 167 17.81 -3.41 10.37
N VAL A 168 17.50 -3.27 9.07
CA VAL A 168 17.61 -4.37 8.10
C VAL A 168 19.08 -4.73 7.86
N GLY A 169 19.99 -3.74 7.88
CA GLY A 169 21.43 -3.97 7.75
C GLY A 169 21.99 -4.87 8.85
N ASP A 170 21.58 -4.66 10.11
CA ASP A 170 21.96 -5.51 11.24
C ASP A 170 21.37 -6.91 11.11
N MET A 171 20.08 -7.01 10.77
CA MET A 171 19.39 -8.29 10.59
C MET A 171 20.03 -9.18 9.52
N PHE A 172 20.59 -8.59 8.46
CA PHE A 172 21.25 -9.33 7.38
C PHE A 172 22.45 -10.13 7.86
N SER A 173 23.17 -9.63 8.87
CA SER A 173 24.32 -10.34 9.44
C SER A 173 23.93 -11.59 10.25
N HIS A 174 22.64 -11.71 10.61
CA HIS A 174 22.11 -12.81 11.42
C HIS A 174 21.21 -13.77 10.62
N VAL A 175 21.08 -13.57 9.29
CA VAL A 175 20.28 -14.47 8.44
C VAL A 175 20.90 -15.86 8.41
N GLU A 176 20.10 -16.85 8.78
CA GLU A 176 20.47 -18.26 8.71
C GLU A 176 19.88 -18.92 7.46
N SER A 177 20.73 -19.49 6.61
CA SER A 177 20.29 -20.17 5.38
C SER A 177 19.33 -21.32 5.66
N ALA A 178 19.52 -22.04 6.77
CA ALA A 178 18.64 -23.14 7.18
C ALA A 178 17.21 -22.63 7.50
N VAL A 179 17.10 -21.47 8.15
CA VAL A 179 15.82 -20.81 8.45
C VAL A 179 15.20 -20.25 7.16
N LEU A 180 16.00 -19.49 6.37
CA LEU A 180 15.53 -18.82 5.16
C LEU A 180 14.94 -19.81 4.12
N PHE A 181 15.54 -20.97 3.98
CA PHE A 181 15.09 -22.01 3.04
C PHE A 181 14.31 -23.15 3.71
N ASN A 182 13.96 -23.00 5.01
CA ASN A 182 13.20 -23.99 5.79
C ASN A 182 13.75 -25.42 5.65
N GLN A 183 15.06 -25.58 5.79
CA GLN A 183 15.76 -26.87 5.54
C GLN A 183 15.43 -27.94 6.59
N THR A 184 14.85 -27.54 7.73
CA THR A 184 14.45 -28.44 8.82
C THR A 184 13.15 -29.20 8.57
N ASP A 185 12.30 -28.72 7.65
CA ASP A 185 11.01 -29.33 7.32
C ASP A 185 10.99 -29.81 5.86
N SER A 186 11.48 -31.03 5.63
CA SER A 186 11.52 -31.65 4.31
C SER A 186 10.14 -31.98 3.72
N ASN A 187 9.09 -32.02 4.55
CA ASN A 187 7.73 -32.32 4.15
C ASN A 187 6.84 -31.08 3.97
N ALA A 188 7.43 -29.87 4.04
CA ALA A 188 6.68 -28.64 3.91
C ALA A 188 6.02 -28.49 2.53
N HIS A 189 4.72 -28.20 2.53
CA HIS A 189 3.97 -27.86 1.32
C HIS A 189 3.84 -26.33 1.22
N TYR A 190 4.25 -25.75 0.09
CA TYR A 190 4.27 -24.30 -0.13
C TYR A 190 3.21 -23.83 -1.12
N LEU A 191 3.07 -24.54 -2.25
CA LEU A 191 2.21 -24.14 -3.36
C LEU A 191 0.73 -23.94 -2.99
N PRO A 192 0.11 -24.73 -2.09
CA PRO A 192 -1.29 -24.56 -1.73
C PRO A 192 -1.64 -23.17 -1.19
N TYR A 193 -0.68 -22.48 -0.55
CA TYR A 193 -0.89 -21.17 0.06
C TYR A 193 -0.70 -19.98 -0.90
N ALA A 194 -0.25 -20.24 -2.14
CA ALA A 194 0.13 -19.18 -3.07
C ALA A 194 -1.03 -18.26 -3.45
N LEU A 195 -2.22 -18.82 -3.69
CA LEU A 195 -3.38 -18.04 -4.10
C LEU A 195 -3.90 -17.13 -2.97
N ALA A 196 -3.89 -17.63 -1.74
CA ALA A 196 -4.36 -16.86 -0.58
C ALA A 196 -3.50 -15.60 -0.29
N ALA A 197 -2.22 -15.61 -0.66
CA ALA A 197 -1.32 -14.48 -0.46
C ALA A 197 -1.49 -13.35 -1.49
N LEU A 198 -1.97 -13.66 -2.71
CA LEU A 198 -2.00 -12.70 -3.83
C LEU A 198 -2.74 -11.38 -3.54
N PRO A 199 -3.96 -11.35 -2.93
CA PRO A 199 -4.69 -10.11 -2.68
C PRO A 199 -3.94 -9.14 -1.76
N TYR A 200 -3.20 -9.66 -0.79
CA TYR A 200 -2.38 -8.86 0.12
C TYR A 200 -1.17 -8.25 -0.58
N LEU A 201 -0.51 -9.04 -1.45
CA LEU A 201 0.60 -8.54 -2.26
C LEU A 201 0.15 -7.48 -3.26
N LEU A 202 -1.04 -7.62 -3.84
CA LEU A 202 -1.64 -6.61 -4.71
C LEU A 202 -1.80 -5.27 -3.98
N THR A 203 -2.31 -5.29 -2.75
CA THR A 203 -2.48 -4.09 -1.92
C THR A 203 -1.14 -3.38 -1.68
N SER A 204 -0.06 -4.15 -1.47
CA SER A 204 1.28 -3.60 -1.21
C SER A 204 1.86 -2.82 -2.39
N PHE A 205 1.40 -3.04 -3.63
CA PHE A 205 1.79 -2.27 -4.81
C PHE A 205 0.75 -1.21 -5.21
N GLY A 206 0.05 -0.60 -4.26
CA GLY A 206 -1.03 0.35 -4.45
C GLY A 206 -0.59 1.79 -4.76
N TYR A 207 0.01 2.09 -5.91
CA TYR A 207 0.47 3.43 -6.32
C TYR A 207 -0.37 4.09 -7.43
N HIS A 208 -1.39 3.41 -7.94
CA HIS A 208 -2.13 3.75 -9.17
C HIS A 208 -2.78 5.14 -9.15
N GLY A 209 -3.15 5.62 -7.97
CA GLY A 209 -3.68 6.97 -7.79
C GLY A 209 -2.71 8.10 -8.16
N ASN A 210 -1.40 7.82 -8.19
CA ASN A 210 -0.38 8.83 -8.51
C ASN A 210 -0.21 9.05 -10.02
N VAL A 211 -0.69 8.13 -10.88
CA VAL A 211 -0.46 8.19 -12.33
C VAL A 211 -0.96 9.50 -12.94
N PRO A 212 -2.20 9.97 -12.67
CA PRO A 212 -2.67 11.25 -13.20
C PRO A 212 -1.84 12.45 -12.72
N GLY A 213 -1.41 12.42 -11.46
CA GLY A 213 -0.53 13.45 -10.89
C GLY A 213 0.82 13.51 -11.60
N LEU A 214 1.43 12.36 -11.88
CA LEU A 214 2.69 12.28 -12.62
C LEU A 214 2.55 12.73 -14.07
N VAL A 215 1.44 12.41 -14.75
CA VAL A 215 1.16 12.91 -16.10
C VAL A 215 1.09 14.44 -16.12
N LYS A 216 0.46 15.05 -15.10
CA LYS A 216 0.45 16.50 -14.91
C LYS A 216 1.85 17.04 -14.60
N TYR A 217 2.57 16.42 -13.69
CA TYR A 217 3.92 16.83 -13.24
C TYR A 217 4.94 16.87 -14.37
N TYR A 218 4.88 15.91 -15.32
CA TYR A 218 5.75 15.83 -16.49
C TYR A 218 5.17 16.43 -17.76
N ASN A 219 4.10 17.21 -17.69
CA ASN A 219 3.44 17.80 -18.86
C ASN A 219 3.20 16.78 -20.00
N LYS A 220 2.70 15.59 -19.65
CA LYS A 220 2.40 14.49 -20.57
C LYS A 220 3.63 13.89 -21.28
N ASP A 221 4.85 14.10 -20.76
CA ASP A 221 6.02 13.34 -21.25
C ASP A 221 5.89 11.87 -20.83
N SER A 222 5.37 11.05 -21.75
CA SER A 222 5.14 9.62 -21.51
C SER A 222 6.40 8.87 -21.11
N LYS A 223 7.57 9.24 -21.65
CA LYS A 223 8.85 8.57 -21.33
C LYS A 223 9.27 8.84 -19.89
N ALA A 224 9.12 10.09 -19.43
CA ALA A 224 9.42 10.44 -18.05
C ALA A 224 8.48 9.73 -17.07
N VAL A 225 7.16 9.68 -17.36
CA VAL A 225 6.18 8.96 -16.53
C VAL A 225 6.49 7.47 -16.48
N VAL A 226 6.70 6.80 -17.62
CA VAL A 226 7.04 5.36 -17.69
C VAL A 226 8.27 5.05 -16.85
N ARG A 227 9.34 5.85 -16.98
CA ARG A 227 10.56 5.66 -16.18
C ARG A 227 10.32 5.85 -14.69
N SER A 228 9.52 6.86 -14.31
CA SER A 228 9.17 7.09 -12.90
C SER A 228 8.33 5.95 -12.32
N LEU A 229 7.37 5.43 -13.06
CA LEU A 229 6.59 4.25 -12.65
C LEU A 229 7.47 3.01 -12.51
N LEU A 230 8.32 2.73 -13.51
CA LEU A 230 9.22 1.57 -13.49
C LEU A 230 10.21 1.65 -12.32
N TYR A 231 10.93 2.77 -12.19
CA TYR A 231 11.93 2.90 -11.14
C TYR A 231 11.31 2.95 -9.75
N GLY A 232 10.18 3.66 -9.58
CA GLY A 232 9.51 3.77 -8.28
C GLY A 232 8.96 2.43 -7.81
N THR A 233 8.31 1.67 -8.69
CA THR A 233 7.81 0.33 -8.34
C THR A 233 8.93 -0.70 -8.17
N LEU A 234 10.03 -0.56 -8.91
CA LEU A 234 11.21 -1.42 -8.74
C LEU A 234 11.91 -1.15 -7.39
N ILE A 235 12.01 0.11 -6.96
CA ILE A 235 12.50 0.47 -5.62
C ILE A 235 11.62 -0.20 -4.55
N ALA A 236 10.30 -0.13 -4.69
CA ALA A 236 9.38 -0.78 -3.76
C ALA A 236 9.58 -2.32 -3.75
N LEU A 237 9.70 -2.96 -4.92
CA LEU A 237 9.98 -4.39 -5.01
C LEU A 237 11.28 -4.76 -4.30
N VAL A 238 12.37 -4.02 -4.54
CA VAL A 238 13.67 -4.26 -3.89
C VAL A 238 13.54 -4.14 -2.38
N ILE A 239 12.87 -3.10 -1.87
CA ILE A 239 12.64 -2.92 -0.44
C ILE A 239 11.84 -4.11 0.14
N TYR A 240 10.82 -4.59 -0.55
CA TYR A 240 10.04 -5.75 -0.11
C TYR A 240 10.84 -7.04 -0.10
N LEU A 241 11.70 -7.25 -1.10
CA LEU A 241 12.59 -8.41 -1.14
C LEU A 241 13.63 -8.38 -0.02
N LEU A 242 14.22 -7.21 0.26
CA LEU A 242 15.14 -7.03 1.37
C LEU A 242 14.43 -7.27 2.72
N TRP A 243 13.20 -6.76 2.86
CA TRP A 243 12.38 -6.98 4.05
C TRP A 243 12.04 -8.47 4.25
N GLN A 244 11.61 -9.16 3.19
CA GLN A 244 11.36 -10.61 3.22
C GLN A 244 12.60 -11.40 3.65
N TYR A 245 13.74 -11.09 3.05
CA TYR A 245 15.01 -11.71 3.36
C TYR A 245 15.39 -11.54 4.84
N ALA A 246 15.26 -10.29 5.35
CA ALA A 246 15.55 -9.99 6.74
C ALA A 246 14.61 -10.73 7.69
N ILE A 247 13.29 -10.66 7.46
CA ILE A 247 12.30 -11.23 8.38
C ILE A 247 12.31 -12.77 8.32
N GLN A 248 12.19 -13.35 7.13
CA GLN A 248 12.10 -14.82 6.98
C GLN A 248 13.45 -15.53 7.10
N GLY A 249 14.55 -14.79 7.11
CA GLY A 249 15.87 -15.33 7.40
C GLY A 249 16.22 -15.38 8.89
N ASN A 250 15.45 -14.68 9.73
CA ASN A 250 15.66 -14.62 11.19
C ASN A 250 14.53 -15.30 11.99
N ILE A 251 13.30 -15.34 11.46
CA ILE A 251 12.14 -15.97 12.13
C ILE A 251 11.84 -17.29 11.44
N ALA A 252 11.76 -18.37 12.20
CA ALA A 252 11.38 -19.68 11.68
C ALA A 252 9.94 -19.68 11.16
N ARG A 253 9.68 -20.48 10.11
CA ARG A 253 8.36 -20.54 9.45
C ARG A 253 7.22 -20.82 10.43
N ASP A 254 7.38 -21.78 11.31
CA ASP A 254 6.34 -22.18 12.28
C ASP A 254 5.99 -21.09 13.30
N ALA A 255 6.93 -20.18 13.60
CA ALA A 255 6.65 -19.06 14.50
C ALA A 255 5.60 -18.09 13.94
N PHE A 256 5.43 -18.02 12.63
CA PHE A 256 4.37 -17.21 12.01
C PHE A 256 2.96 -17.74 12.28
N LYS A 257 2.77 -19.00 12.64
CA LYS A 257 1.46 -19.51 13.09
C LYS A 257 0.98 -18.78 14.31
N GLN A 258 1.87 -18.57 15.29
CA GLN A 258 1.54 -17.80 16.49
C GLN A 258 1.25 -16.34 16.15
N VAL A 259 2.08 -15.70 15.30
CA VAL A 259 1.84 -14.32 14.85
C VAL A 259 0.45 -14.17 14.23
N ILE A 260 0.03 -15.13 13.40
CA ILE A 260 -1.28 -15.13 12.74
C ILE A 260 -2.40 -15.38 13.74
N ALA A 261 -2.23 -16.35 14.65
CA ALA A 261 -3.20 -16.68 15.70
C ALA A 261 -3.47 -15.51 16.64
N ASP A 262 -2.44 -14.70 16.93
CA ASP A 262 -2.52 -13.49 17.74
C ASP A 262 -3.07 -12.27 16.97
N GLY A 263 -3.60 -12.46 15.74
CA GLY A 263 -4.23 -11.43 14.92
C GLY A 263 -3.36 -10.87 13.79
N GLY A 264 -2.09 -11.25 13.69
CA GLY A 264 -1.20 -10.86 12.58
C GLY A 264 -0.92 -9.36 12.47
N ASN A 265 -1.05 -8.63 13.56
CA ASN A 265 -0.78 -7.19 13.62
C ASN A 265 0.73 -6.90 13.62
N ILE A 266 1.10 -5.64 13.38
CA ILE A 266 2.50 -5.19 13.38
C ILE A 266 3.17 -5.48 14.73
N GLY A 267 2.49 -5.22 15.84
CA GLY A 267 3.01 -5.51 17.19
C GLY A 267 3.32 -6.99 17.42
N ASN A 268 2.47 -7.91 16.92
CA ASN A 268 2.71 -9.35 17.02
C ASN A 268 3.96 -9.78 16.23
N LEU A 269 4.17 -9.22 15.02
CA LEU A 269 5.38 -9.47 14.25
C LEU A 269 6.63 -8.96 14.98
N LEU A 270 6.59 -7.75 15.55
CA LEU A 270 7.71 -7.18 16.29
C LEU A 270 8.00 -7.94 17.59
N GLN A 271 6.97 -8.40 18.29
CA GLN A 271 7.13 -9.25 19.46
C GLN A 271 7.89 -10.53 19.11
N GLN A 272 7.58 -11.15 17.97
CA GLN A 272 8.31 -12.31 17.48
C GLN A 272 9.75 -11.95 17.09
N MET A 273 9.95 -10.76 16.48
CA MET A 273 11.29 -10.26 16.16
C MET A 273 12.15 -10.03 17.41
N ASP A 274 11.57 -9.53 18.51
CA ASP A 274 12.28 -9.31 19.76
C ASP A 274 12.84 -10.62 20.36
N THR A 275 12.20 -11.77 20.10
CA THR A 275 12.68 -13.08 20.59
C THR A 275 13.93 -13.57 19.84
N VAL A 276 14.14 -13.13 18.60
CA VAL A 276 15.27 -13.55 17.73
C VAL A 276 16.30 -12.45 17.52
N SER A 277 16.01 -11.24 17.98
CA SER A 277 16.86 -10.06 17.76
C SER A 277 18.17 -10.18 18.55
N ALA A 278 19.29 -10.04 17.86
CA ALA A 278 20.62 -10.14 18.46
C ALA A 278 20.96 -8.95 19.37
N SER A 279 20.31 -7.80 19.17
CA SER A 279 20.60 -6.60 19.95
C SER A 279 19.34 -5.78 20.29
N LYS A 280 19.36 -5.16 21.46
CA LYS A 280 18.32 -4.21 21.89
C LYS A 280 18.24 -2.99 20.96
N ALA A 281 19.36 -2.60 20.35
CA ALA A 281 19.41 -1.49 19.41
C ALA A 281 18.61 -1.80 18.13
N THR A 282 18.70 -3.02 17.60
CA THR A 282 17.94 -3.46 16.44
C THR A 282 16.44 -3.45 16.70
N SER A 283 15.99 -3.96 17.85
CA SER A 283 14.57 -3.86 18.24
C SER A 283 14.09 -2.43 18.34
N GLN A 284 14.89 -1.52 18.90
CA GLN A 284 14.53 -0.10 18.97
C GLN A 284 14.44 0.56 17.59
N LEU A 285 15.37 0.23 16.67
CA LEU A 285 15.35 0.73 15.29
C LEU A 285 14.16 0.18 14.51
N LEU A 286 13.82 -1.10 14.68
CA LEU A 286 12.63 -1.71 14.07
C LEU A 286 11.33 -1.08 14.58
N ASN A 287 11.23 -0.84 15.87
CA ASN A 287 10.10 -0.12 16.46
C ASN A 287 9.99 1.30 15.88
N ALA A 288 11.10 2.06 15.85
CA ALA A 288 11.12 3.40 15.27
C ALA A 288 10.73 3.39 13.76
N PHE A 289 11.28 2.46 12.99
CA PHE A 289 10.90 2.24 11.60
C PHE A 289 9.40 1.97 11.47
N SER A 290 8.85 1.09 12.29
CA SER A 290 7.44 0.70 12.25
C SER A 290 6.51 1.87 12.56
N TYR A 291 6.84 2.69 13.57
CA TYR A 291 6.09 3.91 13.88
C TYR A 291 6.10 4.90 12.71
N MET A 292 7.26 5.13 12.10
CA MET A 292 7.39 6.09 11.00
C MET A 292 6.65 5.61 9.75
N ALA A 293 6.78 4.32 9.41
CA ALA A 293 6.10 3.71 8.26
C ALA A 293 4.58 3.73 8.45
N LEU A 294 4.10 3.38 9.64
CA LEU A 294 2.68 3.36 9.94
C LEU A 294 2.08 4.76 9.98
N ALA A 295 2.72 5.69 10.69
CA ALA A 295 2.21 7.06 10.83
C ALA A 295 2.19 7.81 9.50
N SER A 296 3.24 7.68 8.66
CA SER A 296 3.27 8.29 7.33
C SER A 296 2.18 7.74 6.42
N SER A 297 1.96 6.42 6.42
CA SER A 297 0.90 5.76 5.65
C SER A 297 -0.49 6.18 6.13
N PHE A 298 -0.70 6.23 7.44
CA PHE A 298 -1.98 6.63 8.02
C PHE A 298 -2.32 8.09 7.70
N LEU A 299 -1.36 9.01 7.82
CA LEU A 299 -1.52 10.41 7.44
C LEU A 299 -1.90 10.54 5.96
N GLY A 300 -1.22 9.83 5.07
CA GLY A 300 -1.47 9.89 3.63
C GLY A 300 -2.86 9.36 3.26
N VAL A 301 -3.23 8.17 3.74
CA VAL A 301 -4.53 7.55 3.44
C VAL A 301 -5.69 8.35 4.06
N SER A 302 -5.55 8.77 5.31
CA SER A 302 -6.61 9.52 5.98
C SER A 302 -6.79 10.93 5.41
N LEU A 303 -5.72 11.60 4.95
CA LEU A 303 -5.85 12.86 4.22
C LEU A 303 -6.57 12.64 2.89
N GLY A 304 -6.20 11.58 2.14
CA GLY A 304 -6.90 11.26 0.88
C GLY A 304 -8.38 10.97 1.08
N LEU A 305 -8.76 10.28 2.16
CA LEU A 305 -10.16 10.05 2.53
C LEU A 305 -10.86 11.35 2.96
N PHE A 306 -10.18 12.18 3.75
CA PHE A 306 -10.68 13.47 4.20
C PHE A 306 -11.01 14.40 3.03
N ASP A 307 -10.08 14.54 2.08
CA ASP A 307 -10.27 15.37 0.89
C ASP A 307 -11.40 14.82 0.02
N TYR A 308 -11.45 13.49 -0.18
CA TYR A 308 -12.53 12.84 -0.91
C TYR A 308 -13.91 13.09 -0.30
N ILE A 309 -14.03 13.03 1.04
CA ILE A 309 -15.28 13.30 1.75
C ILE A 309 -15.66 14.79 1.65
N SER A 310 -14.69 15.69 1.79
CA SER A 310 -14.93 17.12 1.61
C SER A 310 -15.50 17.41 0.22
N ASP A 311 -14.92 16.83 -0.82
CA ASP A 311 -15.38 17.00 -2.20
C ASP A 311 -16.76 16.35 -2.44
N LEU A 312 -17.01 15.18 -1.85
CA LEU A 312 -18.25 14.43 -2.05
C LEU A 312 -19.47 15.14 -1.45
N PHE A 313 -19.28 15.85 -0.33
CA PHE A 313 -20.34 16.53 0.42
C PHE A 313 -20.29 18.06 0.27
N ASP A 314 -19.43 18.57 -0.62
CA ASP A 314 -19.21 20.01 -0.83
C ASP A 314 -18.94 20.77 0.48
N PHE A 315 -18.15 20.17 1.39
CA PHE A 315 -17.79 20.84 2.65
C PHE A 315 -16.73 21.91 2.39
N THR A 316 -16.96 23.09 2.96
CA THR A 316 -16.03 24.22 2.86
C THR A 316 -14.75 23.98 3.67
N ASP A 317 -13.63 24.60 3.26
CA ASP A 317 -12.34 24.50 3.97
C ASP A 317 -12.27 25.47 5.18
N ASP A 318 -13.42 25.74 5.81
CA ASP A 318 -13.51 26.44 7.08
C ASP A 318 -13.48 25.45 8.26
N ARG A 319 -13.43 25.99 9.48
CA ARG A 319 -13.37 25.17 10.70
C ARG A 319 -14.53 24.17 10.83
N SER A 320 -15.74 24.59 10.42
CA SER A 320 -16.94 23.74 10.48
C SER A 320 -16.90 22.61 9.46
N GLY A 321 -16.58 22.95 8.20
CA GLY A 321 -16.47 21.95 7.12
C GLY A 321 -15.37 20.93 7.40
N ARG A 322 -14.17 21.38 7.83
CA ARG A 322 -13.09 20.49 8.23
C ARG A 322 -13.48 19.58 9.40
N THR A 323 -14.26 20.07 10.37
CA THR A 323 -14.73 19.23 11.49
C THR A 323 -15.70 18.15 11.00
N LYS A 324 -16.61 18.48 10.09
CA LYS A 324 -17.54 17.50 9.49
C LYS A 324 -16.78 16.44 8.70
N SER A 325 -15.82 16.88 7.87
CA SER A 325 -14.95 15.96 7.10
C SER A 325 -14.15 15.04 8.02
N ALA A 326 -13.55 15.57 9.10
CA ALA A 326 -12.80 14.77 10.06
C ALA A 326 -13.67 13.73 10.78
N LEU A 327 -14.86 14.11 11.21
CA LEU A 327 -15.80 13.18 11.85
C LEU A 327 -16.18 12.04 10.90
N MET A 328 -16.55 12.36 9.66
CA MET A 328 -16.90 11.34 8.68
C MET A 328 -15.71 10.46 8.29
N THR A 329 -14.50 11.02 8.24
CA THR A 329 -13.28 10.29 7.92
C THR A 329 -12.89 9.32 9.03
N PHE A 330 -12.90 9.75 10.28
CA PHE A 330 -12.28 8.99 11.38
C PHE A 330 -13.25 8.21 12.26
N VAL A 331 -14.51 8.67 12.43
CA VAL A 331 -15.44 7.98 13.34
C VAL A 331 -15.75 6.55 12.88
N PRO A 332 -16.14 6.28 11.61
CA PRO A 332 -16.48 4.91 11.20
C PRO A 332 -15.33 3.93 11.34
N PRO A 333 -14.10 4.20 10.85
CA PRO A 333 -13.00 3.25 10.98
C PRO A 333 -12.49 3.13 12.42
N THR A 334 -12.60 4.19 13.24
CA THR A 334 -12.26 4.11 14.68
C THR A 334 -13.23 3.21 15.42
N LEU A 335 -14.54 3.33 15.19
CA LEU A 335 -15.52 2.40 15.76
C LEU A 335 -15.25 0.96 15.34
N GLY A 336 -14.89 0.74 14.07
CA GLY A 336 -14.47 -0.58 13.59
C GLY A 336 -13.28 -1.12 14.39
N ALA A 337 -12.24 -0.30 14.62
CA ALA A 337 -11.04 -0.72 15.35
C ALA A 337 -11.29 -0.93 16.85
N LEU A 338 -12.25 -0.22 17.45
CA LEU A 338 -12.65 -0.45 18.84
C LEU A 338 -13.39 -1.79 19.00
N LEU A 339 -14.22 -2.16 18.01
CA LEU A 339 -15.01 -3.40 18.03
C LEU A 339 -14.19 -4.63 17.62
N PHE A 340 -13.25 -4.44 16.68
CA PHE A 340 -12.42 -5.51 16.11
C PHE A 340 -10.94 -5.05 16.06
N PRO A 341 -10.24 -5.04 17.20
CA PRO A 341 -8.87 -4.49 17.29
C PRO A 341 -7.83 -5.30 16.50
N ASP A 342 -8.06 -6.60 16.26
CA ASP A 342 -7.13 -7.50 15.57
C ASP A 342 -7.44 -7.66 14.07
N GLY A 343 -7.99 -6.63 13.46
CA GLY A 343 -8.45 -6.68 12.07
C GLY A 343 -7.44 -6.24 11.01
N PHE A 344 -6.19 -5.98 11.34
CA PHE A 344 -5.20 -5.45 10.39
C PHE A 344 -5.06 -6.31 9.13
N LEU A 345 -4.79 -7.62 9.27
CA LEU A 345 -4.64 -8.51 8.12
C LEU A 345 -5.94 -8.62 7.32
N TYR A 346 -7.08 -8.79 7.99
CA TYR A 346 -8.37 -8.82 7.30
C TYR A 346 -8.60 -7.55 6.48
N ALA A 347 -8.29 -6.39 7.06
CA ALA A 347 -8.44 -5.11 6.37
C ALA A 347 -7.55 -5.00 5.13
N ILE A 348 -6.29 -5.40 5.22
CA ILE A 348 -5.37 -5.43 4.07
C ILE A 348 -5.90 -6.37 2.97
N GLY A 349 -6.41 -7.54 3.33
CA GLY A 349 -7.03 -8.49 2.40
C GLY A 349 -8.26 -7.90 1.67
N PHE A 350 -9.19 -7.29 2.41
CA PHE A 350 -10.35 -6.61 1.83
C PHE A 350 -9.96 -5.38 0.99
N ALA A 351 -8.93 -4.63 1.40
CA ALA A 351 -8.37 -3.57 0.57
C ALA A 351 -7.86 -4.13 -0.77
N GLY A 352 -7.19 -5.30 -0.74
CA GLY A 352 -6.74 -6.01 -1.93
C GLY A 352 -7.91 -6.43 -2.83
N LEU A 353 -8.97 -7.00 -2.27
CA LEU A 353 -10.18 -7.35 -3.02
C LEU A 353 -10.77 -6.14 -3.74
N ALA A 354 -10.96 -5.04 -3.05
CA ALA A 354 -11.48 -3.81 -3.65
C ALA A 354 -10.48 -3.18 -4.65
N ALA A 355 -9.18 -3.26 -4.37
CA ALA A 355 -8.15 -2.77 -5.27
C ALA A 355 -8.10 -3.54 -6.60
N THR A 356 -8.54 -4.81 -6.65
CA THR A 356 -8.67 -5.53 -7.92
C THR A 356 -9.56 -4.79 -8.93
N ILE A 357 -10.56 -4.05 -8.44
CA ILE A 357 -11.47 -3.29 -9.29
C ILE A 357 -10.76 -2.06 -9.85
N TRP A 358 -10.37 -1.12 -9.00
CA TRP A 358 -9.92 0.20 -9.42
C TRP A 358 -8.45 0.24 -9.88
N ALA A 359 -7.60 -0.66 -9.39
CA ALA A 359 -6.17 -0.69 -9.72
C ALA A 359 -5.82 -1.77 -10.77
N VAL A 360 -6.73 -2.69 -11.11
CA VAL A 360 -6.43 -3.79 -12.05
C VAL A 360 -7.47 -3.87 -13.17
N ILE A 361 -8.75 -4.16 -12.85
CA ILE A 361 -9.79 -4.41 -13.84
C ILE A 361 -10.15 -3.11 -14.59
N VAL A 362 -10.43 -2.04 -13.87
CA VAL A 362 -10.80 -0.75 -14.47
C VAL A 362 -9.69 -0.20 -15.38
N PRO A 363 -8.39 -0.17 -14.99
CA PRO A 363 -7.31 0.21 -15.88
C PRO A 363 -7.24 -0.60 -17.18
N ALA A 364 -7.42 -1.91 -17.11
CA ALA A 364 -7.42 -2.77 -18.30
C ALA A 364 -8.61 -2.48 -19.23
N LEU A 365 -9.80 -2.26 -18.66
CA LEU A 365 -10.98 -1.86 -19.41
C LEU A 365 -10.83 -0.45 -20.03
N MET A 366 -10.24 0.49 -19.29
CA MET A 366 -9.92 1.84 -19.77
C MET A 366 -8.96 1.79 -20.97
N ALA A 367 -7.88 1.01 -20.88
CA ALA A 367 -6.94 0.84 -22.00
C ALA A 367 -7.64 0.26 -23.23
N ARG A 368 -8.51 -0.75 -23.04
CA ARG A 368 -9.31 -1.33 -24.14
C ARG A 368 -10.23 -0.29 -24.78
N ALA A 369 -10.94 0.48 -23.99
CA ALA A 369 -11.86 1.53 -24.48
C ALA A 369 -11.09 2.69 -25.13
N SER A 370 -9.96 3.10 -24.54
CA SER A 370 -9.08 4.14 -25.06
C SER A 370 -8.55 3.79 -26.46
N ARG A 371 -8.11 2.54 -26.67
CA ARG A 371 -7.64 2.06 -27.98
C ARG A 371 -8.70 2.12 -29.07
N LYS A 372 -9.97 1.94 -28.70
CA LYS A 372 -11.11 2.08 -29.65
C LYS A 372 -11.43 3.56 -29.94
N ARG A 373 -11.43 4.39 -28.89
CA ARG A 373 -11.82 5.80 -28.97
C ARG A 373 -10.74 6.68 -29.58
N PHE A 374 -9.46 6.34 -29.32
CA PHE A 374 -8.29 7.11 -29.75
C PHE A 374 -7.33 6.23 -30.57
N PRO A 375 -7.69 5.81 -31.80
CA PRO A 375 -6.87 4.88 -32.57
C PRO A 375 -5.51 5.47 -32.99
N GLN A 376 -5.37 6.80 -33.01
CA GLN A 376 -4.13 7.52 -33.34
C GLN A 376 -3.25 7.82 -32.12
N ALA A 377 -3.57 7.29 -30.92
CA ALA A 377 -2.78 7.51 -29.71
C ALA A 377 -1.34 7.02 -29.90
N ARG A 378 -0.37 7.88 -29.54
CA ARG A 378 1.07 7.60 -29.69
C ARG A 378 1.61 6.60 -28.67
N TYR A 379 1.06 6.59 -27.46
CA TYR A 379 1.48 5.71 -26.40
C TYR A 379 0.47 4.59 -26.20
N ARG A 380 0.97 3.38 -26.08
CA ARG A 380 0.19 2.19 -25.71
C ARG A 380 1.00 1.35 -24.70
N ALA A 381 0.33 0.86 -23.67
CA ALA A 381 0.90 -0.08 -22.73
C ALA A 381 1.32 -1.37 -23.46
N PRO A 382 2.43 -2.01 -23.03
CA PRO A 382 3.00 -3.17 -23.72
C PRO A 382 2.07 -4.38 -23.71
N GLY A 383 2.30 -5.35 -24.64
CA GLY A 383 1.63 -6.64 -24.67
C GLY A 383 0.25 -6.66 -25.35
N GLY A 384 -0.21 -5.55 -25.92
CA GLY A 384 -1.37 -5.52 -26.81
C GLY A 384 -2.70 -5.95 -26.14
N ARG A 385 -3.54 -6.67 -26.90
CA ARG A 385 -4.84 -7.18 -26.42
C ARG A 385 -4.67 -8.37 -25.47
N PHE A 386 -3.62 -9.17 -25.67
CA PHE A 386 -3.31 -10.31 -24.80
C PHE A 386 -3.07 -9.82 -23.36
N MET A 387 -2.25 -8.80 -23.18
CA MET A 387 -1.93 -8.27 -21.86
C MET A 387 -3.15 -7.67 -21.15
N ILE A 388 -4.08 -7.04 -21.88
CA ILE A 388 -5.34 -6.57 -21.30
C ILE A 388 -6.14 -7.74 -20.72
N GLY A 389 -6.28 -8.84 -21.49
CA GLY A 389 -6.96 -10.05 -21.01
C GLY A 389 -6.26 -10.67 -19.82
N PHE A 390 -4.93 -10.73 -19.85
CA PHE A 390 -4.11 -11.28 -18.75
C PHE A 390 -4.26 -10.47 -17.47
N ILE A 391 -4.25 -9.14 -17.53
CA ILE A 391 -4.45 -8.27 -16.35
C ILE A 391 -5.87 -8.41 -15.79
N ILE A 392 -6.90 -8.52 -16.65
CA ILE A 392 -8.26 -8.80 -16.19
C ILE A 392 -8.31 -10.16 -15.46
N LEU A 393 -7.69 -11.19 -16.04
CA LEU A 393 -7.62 -12.51 -15.41
C LEU A 393 -6.88 -12.45 -14.07
N PHE A 394 -5.76 -11.73 -13.99
CA PHE A 394 -5.04 -11.49 -12.73
C PHE A 394 -5.96 -10.87 -11.67
N GLY A 395 -6.75 -9.84 -12.01
CA GLY A 395 -7.72 -9.25 -11.09
C GLY A 395 -8.79 -10.24 -10.65
N LEU A 396 -9.38 -11.00 -11.58
CA LEU A 396 -10.38 -12.02 -11.26
C LEU A 396 -9.83 -13.13 -10.36
N VAL A 397 -8.61 -13.61 -10.63
CA VAL A 397 -7.94 -14.61 -9.79
C VAL A 397 -7.75 -14.09 -8.37
N ASN A 398 -7.29 -12.84 -8.22
CA ASN A 398 -7.14 -12.21 -6.90
C ASN A 398 -8.48 -12.11 -6.15
N ALA A 399 -9.55 -11.66 -6.83
CA ALA A 399 -10.87 -11.55 -6.22
C ALA A 399 -11.42 -12.92 -5.78
N VAL A 400 -11.34 -13.92 -6.68
CA VAL A 400 -11.79 -15.28 -6.37
C VAL A 400 -10.95 -15.90 -5.26
N ALA A 401 -9.63 -15.72 -5.27
CA ALA A 401 -8.73 -16.21 -4.23
C ALA A 401 -9.08 -15.65 -2.85
N HIS A 402 -9.31 -14.33 -2.76
CA HIS A 402 -9.70 -13.71 -1.48
C HIS A 402 -11.04 -14.23 -0.96
N ILE A 403 -12.05 -14.28 -1.84
CA ILE A 403 -13.38 -14.79 -1.49
C ILE A 403 -13.29 -16.27 -1.07
N SER A 404 -12.56 -17.11 -1.82
CA SER A 404 -12.39 -18.52 -1.50
C SER A 404 -11.65 -18.73 -0.16
N ALA A 405 -10.66 -17.91 0.14
CA ALA A 405 -9.97 -17.95 1.43
C ALA A 405 -10.91 -17.59 2.60
N LEU A 406 -11.77 -16.57 2.43
CA LEU A 406 -12.78 -16.18 3.44
C LEU A 406 -13.77 -17.30 3.76
N PHE A 407 -14.15 -18.10 2.77
CA PHE A 407 -15.05 -19.26 2.96
C PHE A 407 -14.33 -20.57 3.31
N GLY A 408 -13.01 -20.51 3.60
CA GLY A 408 -12.24 -21.70 3.96
C GLY A 408 -12.03 -22.71 2.81
N LEU A 409 -12.26 -22.28 1.56
CA LEU A 409 -12.07 -23.10 0.35
C LEU A 409 -10.62 -23.14 -0.12
N LEU A 410 -9.77 -22.23 0.34
CA LEU A 410 -8.34 -22.25 0.13
C LEU A 410 -7.61 -22.47 1.44
N PRO A 411 -6.51 -23.25 1.44
CA PRO A 411 -5.68 -23.39 2.62
C PRO A 411 -5.03 -22.04 2.98
N VAL A 412 -5.16 -21.68 4.25
CA VAL A 412 -4.48 -20.54 4.86
C VAL A 412 -3.46 -21.10 5.84
N TYR A 413 -2.28 -20.50 5.90
CA TYR A 413 -1.25 -20.94 6.82
C TYR A 413 -1.61 -20.47 8.24
N GLN A 414 -1.91 -21.45 9.10
CA GLN A 414 -2.32 -21.24 10.49
C GLN A 414 -1.58 -22.20 11.43
#